data_545be63a75b508ec155178b09b2e6d4a
#
_entry.id   545be63a75b508ec155178b09b2e6d4a
#
_cell.length_a   1.000
_cell.length_b   1.000
_cell.length_c   1.000
_cell.angle_alpha   90.00
_cell.angle_beta   90.00
_cell.angle_gamma   90.00
#
_symmetry.space_group_name_H-M   'P 1'
#
loop_
_entity.id
_entity.type
_entity.pdbx_description
1 polymer ?
#
loop_
_entity_poly.entity_id
_entity_poly.type
_entity_poly.pdbx_seq_one_letter_code
_entity_poly.pdbx_strand_id
1 'polypeptide(L)'
;MPSRAARIGGRIVQVADDQPTFWDRVAAGRWEPDTLAVIEEIVDGRTTFVDLGAWVGPTALYAAAIARRVVAVEADPAALDQLRRNLAVNPELAARVEVVPRAVHARDGHVTLGARRKPGDSMSSTLLGDAAHTWQAATVTPEDLAAMLSGDERIVVKIDIEGGEYDLLPSLAPLLARTEAVLVSFHPKMLTAASADQREAARRTRAALAALAGFHARALDAKSAWHARLAPLLLRWRGHLICNDWLFTRR
;
A
#
# COMPACT_ATOMS: atom_id res chain seq x y z
N MET A 1 7.20 15.89 21.78
CA MET A 1 8.02 14.84 21.16
C MET A 1 9.08 15.49 20.29
N PRO A 2 10.32 15.03 20.25
CA PRO A 2 11.27 15.50 19.27
C PRO A 2 10.76 15.19 17.86
N SER A 3 10.76 16.21 17.01
CA SER A 3 10.36 16.11 15.61
C SER A 3 11.36 16.84 14.74
N ARG A 4 11.44 16.46 13.50
CA ARG A 4 12.27 17.11 12.49
C ARG A 4 11.54 17.27 11.18
N ALA A 5 11.97 18.23 10.37
CA ALA A 5 11.50 18.37 9.01
C ALA A 5 12.06 17.25 8.13
N ALA A 6 11.20 16.61 7.35
CA ALA A 6 11.56 15.64 6.32
C ALA A 6 10.95 16.08 4.99
N ARG A 7 11.67 15.88 3.88
CA ARG A 7 11.16 16.12 2.54
C ARG A 7 10.62 14.80 1.99
N ILE A 8 9.33 14.77 1.68
CA ILE A 8 8.71 13.65 0.96
C ILE A 8 8.33 14.15 -0.45
N GLY A 9 8.99 13.66 -1.47
CA GLY A 9 8.84 14.22 -2.82
C GLY A 9 9.16 15.73 -2.83
N GLY A 10 8.23 16.54 -3.32
CA GLY A 10 8.35 18.01 -3.34
C GLY A 10 7.91 18.71 -2.06
N ARG A 11 7.43 17.99 -1.01
CA ARG A 11 6.76 18.57 0.17
C ARG A 11 7.57 18.40 1.44
N ILE A 12 7.51 19.39 2.33
CA ILE A 12 8.14 19.32 3.65
C ILE A 12 7.06 18.99 4.67
N VAL A 13 7.28 17.95 5.47
CA VAL A 13 6.43 17.52 6.58
C VAL A 13 7.27 17.43 7.85
N GLN A 14 6.63 17.46 9.00
CA GLN A 14 7.26 17.12 10.27
C GLN A 14 7.17 15.62 10.50
N VAL A 15 8.21 14.99 11.04
CA VAL A 15 8.21 13.58 11.39
C VAL A 15 8.77 13.39 12.79
N ALA A 16 8.24 12.45 13.55
CA ALA A 16 8.82 12.01 14.80
C ALA A 16 10.19 11.37 14.49
N ASP A 17 11.19 11.67 15.32
CA ASP A 17 12.58 11.26 15.06
C ASP A 17 12.88 9.83 15.53
N ASP A 18 11.93 8.91 15.30
CA ASP A 18 12.03 7.51 15.71
C ASP A 18 12.81 6.63 14.72
N GLN A 19 12.88 7.06 13.45
CA GLN A 19 13.56 6.34 12.37
C GLN A 19 14.41 7.30 11.49
N PRO A 20 15.45 7.92 12.04
CA PRO A 20 16.19 8.97 11.34
C PRO A 20 16.78 8.51 10.00
N THR A 21 17.37 7.32 9.96
CA THR A 21 17.97 6.75 8.73
C THR A 21 16.92 6.52 7.63
N PHE A 22 15.70 6.13 7.99
CA PHE A 22 14.61 5.99 7.04
C PHE A 22 14.22 7.34 6.46
N TRP A 23 13.97 8.34 7.33
CA TRP A 23 13.57 9.67 6.89
C TRP A 23 14.66 10.39 6.11
N ASP A 24 15.95 10.13 6.39
CA ASP A 24 17.08 10.62 5.57
C ASP A 24 17.04 10.03 4.15
N ARG A 25 16.68 8.74 4.03
CA ARG A 25 16.52 8.09 2.72
C ARG A 25 15.35 8.67 1.94
N VAL A 26 14.22 8.93 2.62
CA VAL A 26 13.04 9.59 2.04
C VAL A 26 13.40 11.01 1.57
N ALA A 27 14.03 11.80 2.43
CA ALA A 27 14.43 13.19 2.14
C ALA A 27 15.43 13.30 0.98
N ALA A 28 16.27 12.28 0.81
CA ALA A 28 17.20 12.16 -0.32
C ALA A 28 16.56 11.67 -1.62
N GLY A 29 15.22 11.44 -1.67
CA GLY A 29 14.51 10.93 -2.84
C GLY A 29 14.86 9.48 -3.20
N ARG A 30 15.35 8.69 -2.24
CA ARG A 30 15.79 7.30 -2.44
C ARG A 30 14.79 6.27 -1.91
N TRP A 31 13.61 6.70 -1.53
CA TRP A 31 12.52 5.85 -1.09
C TRP A 31 11.31 6.09 -1.98
N GLU A 32 10.89 5.07 -2.68
CA GLU A 32 9.72 5.02 -3.57
C GLU A 32 9.47 6.27 -4.45
N PRO A 33 10.49 6.79 -5.17
CA PRO A 33 10.31 8.01 -5.95
C PRO A 33 9.23 7.88 -7.03
N ASP A 34 9.09 6.70 -7.64
CA ASP A 34 8.12 6.44 -8.69
C ASP A 34 6.69 6.39 -8.14
N THR A 35 6.49 5.78 -6.97
CA THR A 35 5.20 5.78 -6.24
C THR A 35 4.77 7.21 -5.89
N LEU A 36 5.68 8.02 -5.34
CA LEU A 36 5.39 9.41 -4.99
C LEU A 36 5.07 10.27 -6.23
N ALA A 37 5.80 10.08 -7.32
CA ALA A 37 5.54 10.77 -8.59
C ALA A 37 4.16 10.43 -9.16
N VAL A 38 3.75 9.16 -9.08
CA VAL A 38 2.43 8.73 -9.52
C VAL A 38 1.32 9.27 -8.61
N ILE A 39 1.51 9.28 -7.29
CA ILE A 39 0.55 9.91 -6.37
C ILE A 39 0.35 11.38 -6.74
N GLU A 40 1.42 12.14 -7.04
CA GLU A 40 1.33 13.54 -7.49
C GLU A 40 0.58 13.68 -8.83
N GLU A 41 0.71 12.69 -9.73
CA GLU A 41 0.04 12.67 -11.05
C GLU A 41 -1.46 12.43 -10.93
N ILE A 42 -1.88 11.48 -10.06
CA ILE A 42 -3.26 10.96 -10.08
C ILE A 42 -4.13 11.41 -8.89
N VAL A 43 -3.56 12.00 -7.84
CA VAL A 43 -4.29 12.46 -6.64
C VAL A 43 -4.49 13.97 -6.70
N ASP A 44 -5.69 14.43 -6.41
CA ASP A 44 -6.04 15.85 -6.35
C ASP A 44 -6.97 16.16 -5.15
N GLY A 45 -7.35 17.42 -4.97
CA GLY A 45 -8.24 17.88 -3.89
C GLY A 45 -9.66 17.31 -3.90
N ARG A 46 -10.02 16.45 -4.87
CA ARG A 46 -11.29 15.71 -4.92
C ARG A 46 -11.13 14.25 -4.56
N THR A 47 -9.88 13.78 -4.43
CA THR A 47 -9.55 12.37 -4.25
C THR A 47 -9.65 11.95 -2.79
N THR A 48 -10.28 10.81 -2.53
CA THR A 48 -10.07 10.00 -1.33
C THR A 48 -9.01 8.96 -1.64
N PHE A 49 -7.87 9.07 -0.95
CA PHE A 49 -6.75 8.14 -1.07
C PHE A 49 -6.82 7.08 0.01
N VAL A 50 -6.86 5.81 -0.38
CA VAL A 50 -6.88 4.66 0.54
C VAL A 50 -5.52 3.99 0.51
N ASP A 51 -4.79 4.04 1.63
CA ASP A 51 -3.44 3.48 1.79
C ASP A 51 -3.52 2.18 2.59
N LEU A 52 -3.51 1.04 1.90
CA LEU A 52 -3.50 -0.28 2.51
C LEU A 52 -2.05 -0.72 2.77
N GLY A 53 -1.68 -0.79 4.05
CA GLY A 53 -0.30 -0.93 4.50
C GLY A 53 0.38 0.44 4.63
N ALA A 54 -0.20 1.32 5.44
CA ALA A 54 0.29 2.69 5.59
C ALA A 54 1.63 2.78 6.35
N TRP A 55 2.00 1.74 7.08
CA TRP A 55 3.22 1.65 7.89
C TRP A 55 3.36 2.87 8.81
N VAL A 56 4.53 3.55 8.81
CA VAL A 56 4.76 4.78 9.61
C VAL A 56 4.23 6.05 8.93
N GLY A 57 3.56 5.92 7.79
CA GLY A 57 2.77 6.95 7.14
C GLY A 57 3.44 7.82 6.09
N PRO A 58 4.54 7.46 5.43
CA PRO A 58 5.16 8.34 4.44
C PRO A 58 4.24 8.65 3.25
N THR A 59 3.56 7.65 2.70
CA THR A 59 2.58 7.82 1.62
C THR A 59 1.31 8.52 2.11
N ALA A 60 0.82 8.16 3.30
CA ALA A 60 -0.37 8.79 3.89
C ALA A 60 -0.16 10.29 4.14
N LEU A 61 0.98 10.70 4.70
CA LEU A 61 1.34 12.11 4.91
C LEU A 61 1.47 12.85 3.58
N TYR A 62 2.13 12.24 2.58
CA TYR A 62 2.29 12.84 1.26
C TYR A 62 0.95 13.04 0.58
N ALA A 63 0.11 12.00 0.56
CA ALA A 63 -1.22 12.07 -0.03
C ALA A 63 -2.13 13.07 0.72
N ALA A 64 -2.05 13.17 2.05
CA ALA A 64 -2.85 14.12 2.83
C ALA A 64 -2.58 15.59 2.49
N ALA A 65 -1.39 15.90 1.97
CA ALA A 65 -1.06 17.25 1.48
C ALA A 65 -1.73 17.60 0.15
N ILE A 66 -2.30 16.61 -0.57
CA ILE A 66 -2.87 16.75 -1.91
C ILE A 66 -4.36 16.39 -1.90
N ALA A 67 -4.68 15.23 -1.32
CA ALA A 67 -6.01 14.64 -1.32
C ALA A 67 -7.01 15.41 -0.45
N ARG A 68 -8.30 15.22 -0.75
CA ARG A 68 -9.40 15.66 0.13
C ARG A 68 -9.40 14.89 1.44
N ARG A 69 -9.17 13.58 1.38
CA ARG A 69 -9.20 12.65 2.52
C ARG A 69 -8.22 11.51 2.27
N VAL A 70 -7.66 10.98 3.34
CA VAL A 70 -6.85 9.77 3.33
C VAL A 70 -7.44 8.76 4.31
N VAL A 71 -7.57 7.51 3.90
CA VAL A 71 -7.89 6.38 4.78
C VAL A 71 -6.64 5.51 4.87
N ALA A 72 -5.95 5.58 6.00
CA ALA A 72 -4.69 4.87 6.25
C ALA A 72 -4.96 3.61 7.06
N VAL A 73 -4.81 2.44 6.42
CA VAL A 73 -5.03 1.13 7.03
C VAL A 73 -3.69 0.52 7.42
N GLU A 74 -3.49 0.28 8.73
CA GLU A 74 -2.26 -0.29 9.26
C GLU A 74 -2.58 -1.23 10.43
N ALA A 75 -1.96 -2.41 10.44
CA ALA A 75 -2.26 -3.48 11.39
C ALA A 75 -1.14 -3.76 12.39
N ASP A 76 0.10 -3.34 12.09
CA ASP A 76 1.23 -3.47 13.00
C ASP A 76 1.13 -2.41 14.10
N PRO A 77 0.98 -2.80 15.39
CA PRO A 77 0.78 -1.84 16.47
C PRO A 77 1.96 -0.90 16.67
N ALA A 78 3.20 -1.33 16.36
CA ALA A 78 4.37 -0.49 16.47
C ALA A 78 4.49 0.51 15.33
N ALA A 79 4.15 0.11 14.10
CA ALA A 79 4.03 1.00 12.94
C ALA A 79 2.90 2.02 13.14
N LEU A 80 1.73 1.53 13.61
CA LEU A 80 0.56 2.36 13.92
C LEU A 80 0.86 3.45 14.96
N ASP A 81 1.60 3.12 16.00
CA ASP A 81 2.00 4.10 17.01
C ASP A 81 2.92 5.18 16.41
N GLN A 82 3.85 4.81 15.54
CA GLN A 82 4.69 5.77 14.81
C GLN A 82 3.88 6.62 13.82
N LEU A 83 2.96 6.02 13.06
CA LEU A 83 2.02 6.75 12.19
C LEU A 83 1.26 7.82 12.97
N ARG A 84 0.72 7.46 14.13
CA ARG A 84 -0.01 8.41 14.99
C ARG A 84 0.88 9.54 15.51
N ARG A 85 2.15 9.25 15.85
CA ARG A 85 3.12 10.28 16.23
C ARG A 85 3.44 11.23 15.08
N ASN A 86 3.62 10.69 13.88
CA ASN A 86 3.85 11.48 12.67
C ASN A 86 2.64 12.37 12.35
N LEU A 87 1.43 11.87 12.51
CA LEU A 87 0.21 12.68 12.34
C LEU A 87 0.09 13.76 13.43
N ALA A 88 0.41 13.46 14.69
CA ALA A 88 0.32 14.41 15.79
C ALA A 88 1.22 15.64 15.63
N VAL A 89 2.36 15.52 14.93
CA VAL A 89 3.25 16.65 14.60
C VAL A 89 2.87 17.37 13.31
N ASN A 90 1.79 16.95 12.62
CA ASN A 90 1.23 17.57 11.41
C ASN A 90 -0.31 17.75 11.53
N PRO A 91 -0.82 18.60 12.42
CA PRO A 91 -2.26 18.68 12.71
C PRO A 91 -3.11 19.01 11.48
N GLU A 92 -2.62 19.81 10.55
CA GLU A 92 -3.32 20.16 9.30
C GLU A 92 -3.49 18.94 8.36
N LEU A 93 -2.46 18.09 8.28
CA LEU A 93 -2.54 16.85 7.51
C LEU A 93 -3.38 15.81 8.25
N ALA A 94 -3.21 15.69 9.56
CA ALA A 94 -3.96 14.76 10.40
C ALA A 94 -5.47 14.98 10.31
N ALA A 95 -5.93 16.21 10.14
CA ALA A 95 -7.35 16.55 9.95
C ALA A 95 -7.98 15.88 8.70
N ARG A 96 -7.16 15.42 7.76
CA ARG A 96 -7.59 14.73 6.53
C ARG A 96 -7.35 13.22 6.57
N VAL A 97 -6.69 12.70 7.60
CA VAL A 97 -6.30 11.28 7.70
C VAL A 97 -7.17 10.56 8.71
N GLU A 98 -7.91 9.58 8.24
CA GLU A 98 -8.58 8.59 9.07
C GLU A 98 -7.71 7.34 9.18
N VAL A 99 -7.35 6.97 10.41
CA VAL A 99 -6.50 5.80 10.67
C VAL A 99 -7.38 4.62 11.04
N VAL A 100 -7.25 3.52 10.28
CA VAL A 100 -7.95 2.25 10.50
C VAL A 100 -6.93 1.25 11.08
N PRO A 101 -6.95 0.97 12.40
CA PRO A 101 -5.97 0.10 13.07
C PRO A 101 -6.33 -1.37 12.89
N ARG A 102 -6.36 -1.85 11.65
CA ARG A 102 -6.81 -3.20 11.28
C ARG A 102 -5.99 -3.75 10.10
N ALA A 103 -5.94 -5.07 9.98
CA ALA A 103 -5.49 -5.73 8.77
C ALA A 103 -6.62 -5.80 7.74
N VAL A 104 -6.37 -5.39 6.49
CA VAL A 104 -7.34 -5.62 5.43
C VAL A 104 -7.38 -7.11 5.07
N HIS A 105 -8.57 -7.73 5.09
CA HIS A 105 -8.72 -9.15 4.87
C HIS A 105 -10.11 -9.48 4.32
N ALA A 106 -10.21 -10.59 3.57
CA ALA A 106 -11.47 -11.04 2.94
C ALA A 106 -12.58 -11.42 3.93
N ARG A 107 -12.25 -11.66 5.20
CA ARG A 107 -13.19 -12.08 6.26
C ARG A 107 -12.98 -11.23 7.50
N ASP A 108 -14.08 -10.90 8.17
CA ASP A 108 -14.04 -10.29 9.49
C ASP A 108 -13.44 -11.25 10.54
N GLY A 109 -12.88 -10.68 11.60
CA GLY A 109 -12.28 -11.42 12.71
C GLY A 109 -10.86 -11.00 13.04
N HIS A 110 -9.94 -11.96 13.08
CA HIS A 110 -8.53 -11.73 13.37
C HIS A 110 -7.65 -12.52 12.42
N VAL A 111 -6.47 -11.97 12.14
CA VAL A 111 -5.40 -12.66 11.39
C VAL A 111 -4.11 -12.60 12.18
N THR A 112 -3.28 -13.62 12.02
CA THR A 112 -1.91 -13.60 12.54
C THR A 112 -1.02 -12.85 11.55
N LEU A 113 -0.36 -11.81 12.02
CA LEU A 113 0.71 -11.12 11.31
C LEU A 113 2.05 -11.47 11.93
N GLY A 114 3.08 -11.50 11.11
CA GLY A 114 4.46 -11.65 11.57
C GLY A 114 5.35 -10.56 11.00
N ALA A 115 6.38 -10.16 11.75
CA ALA A 115 7.43 -9.27 11.30
C ALA A 115 8.71 -10.06 11.00
N ARG A 116 9.43 -9.65 9.95
CA ARG A 116 10.66 -10.33 9.56
C ARG A 116 11.78 -10.15 10.57
N ARG A 117 11.88 -9.02 11.22
CA ARG A 117 12.94 -8.69 12.20
C ARG A 117 12.34 -8.32 13.56
N LYS A 118 11.42 -7.36 13.57
CA LYS A 118 10.75 -6.83 14.77
C LYS A 118 9.45 -6.15 14.37
N PRO A 119 8.48 -6.03 15.29
CA PRO A 119 7.30 -5.21 15.06
C PRO A 119 7.69 -3.77 14.68
N GLY A 120 6.97 -3.18 13.75
CA GLY A 120 7.23 -1.83 13.24
C GLY A 120 8.29 -1.74 12.14
N ASP A 121 8.92 -2.84 11.72
CA ASP A 121 9.67 -2.83 10.47
C ASP A 121 8.70 -2.78 9.26
N SER A 122 9.22 -2.42 8.07
CA SER A 122 8.39 -2.27 6.88
C SER A 122 7.93 -3.60 6.27
N MET A 123 8.16 -4.73 6.93
CA MET A 123 7.96 -6.07 6.38
C MET A 123 7.04 -6.93 7.24
N SER A 124 5.94 -6.36 7.72
CA SER A 124 4.90 -7.09 8.44
C SER A 124 3.90 -7.70 7.45
N SER A 125 3.64 -9.01 7.56
CA SER A 125 2.82 -9.75 6.59
C SER A 125 2.05 -10.91 7.21
N THR A 126 0.91 -11.25 6.63
CA THR A 126 0.20 -12.51 6.91
C THR A 126 0.98 -13.74 6.46
N LEU A 127 1.89 -13.59 5.48
CA LEU A 127 2.76 -14.68 5.02
C LEU A 127 3.89 -15.02 5.99
N LEU A 128 4.07 -14.22 7.05
CA LEU A 128 5.07 -14.42 8.09
C LEU A 128 4.44 -14.90 9.41
N GLY A 129 3.29 -15.58 9.37
CA GLY A 129 2.58 -16.07 10.55
C GLY A 129 3.36 -17.03 11.44
N ASP A 130 4.43 -17.63 10.92
CA ASP A 130 5.36 -18.52 11.67
C ASP A 130 6.66 -17.82 12.07
N ALA A 131 6.77 -16.50 11.90
CA ALA A 131 7.96 -15.74 12.28
C ALA A 131 8.13 -15.69 13.82
N ALA A 132 9.35 -15.34 14.27
CA ALA A 132 9.66 -15.21 15.70
C ALA A 132 8.85 -14.09 16.39
N HIS A 133 8.39 -13.11 15.63
CA HIS A 133 7.59 -11.98 16.14
C HIS A 133 6.23 -11.98 15.43
N THR A 134 5.22 -12.48 16.13
CA THR A 134 3.84 -12.53 15.62
C THR A 134 2.87 -11.85 16.58
N TRP A 135 1.75 -11.38 16.04
CA TRP A 135 0.64 -10.83 16.81
C TRP A 135 -0.70 -11.07 16.11
N GLN A 136 -1.79 -10.97 16.87
CA GLN A 136 -3.14 -10.99 16.33
C GLN A 136 -3.57 -9.57 15.98
N ALA A 137 -4.02 -9.37 14.75
CA ALA A 137 -4.61 -8.12 14.30
C ALA A 137 -6.09 -8.33 13.97
N ALA A 138 -6.95 -7.43 14.43
CA ALA A 138 -8.33 -7.38 13.99
C ALA A 138 -8.39 -7.06 12.50
N THR A 139 -9.38 -7.58 11.79
CA THR A 139 -9.53 -7.35 10.35
C THR A 139 -10.54 -6.23 10.05
N VAL A 140 -10.43 -5.67 8.86
CA VAL A 140 -11.45 -4.88 8.16
C VAL A 140 -11.68 -5.49 6.80
N THR A 141 -12.95 -5.68 6.43
CA THR A 141 -13.29 -6.28 5.13
C THR A 141 -13.28 -5.24 4.00
N PRO A 142 -13.15 -5.66 2.74
CA PRO A 142 -13.31 -4.79 1.58
C PRO A 142 -14.70 -4.10 1.53
N GLU A 143 -15.73 -4.78 1.98
CA GLU A 143 -17.08 -4.25 2.11
C GLU A 143 -17.15 -3.12 3.14
N ASP A 144 -16.55 -3.31 4.31
CA ASP A 144 -16.49 -2.29 5.35
C ASP A 144 -15.71 -1.07 4.89
N LEU A 145 -14.55 -1.28 4.23
CA LEU A 145 -13.78 -0.19 3.64
C LEU A 145 -14.59 0.56 2.57
N ALA A 146 -15.30 -0.16 1.71
CA ALA A 146 -16.16 0.46 0.69
C ALA A 146 -17.32 1.24 1.33
N ALA A 147 -17.87 0.77 2.46
CA ALA A 147 -18.93 1.45 3.21
C ALA A 147 -18.43 2.73 3.92
N MET A 148 -17.16 2.80 4.30
CA MET A 148 -16.53 4.01 4.88
C MET A 148 -16.38 5.15 3.86
N LEU A 149 -16.48 4.86 2.57
CA LEU A 149 -16.30 5.82 1.49
C LEU A 149 -17.66 6.36 1.04
N SER A 150 -17.76 7.68 0.84
CA SER A 150 -19.00 8.31 0.34
C SER A 150 -19.23 8.02 -1.15
N GLY A 151 -20.50 8.18 -1.62
CA GLY A 151 -20.95 7.74 -2.94
C GLY A 151 -20.22 8.37 -4.13
N ASP A 152 -19.86 9.65 -4.04
CA ASP A 152 -19.38 10.47 -5.16
C ASP A 152 -17.88 10.78 -5.08
N GLU A 153 -17.12 10.03 -4.28
CA GLU A 153 -15.69 10.25 -4.13
C GLU A 153 -14.90 9.67 -5.31
N ARG A 154 -13.92 10.43 -5.79
CA ARG A 154 -12.85 9.91 -6.63
C ARG A 154 -11.90 9.10 -5.76
N ILE A 155 -11.86 7.79 -5.95
CA ILE A 155 -11.12 6.86 -5.09
C ILE A 155 -9.86 6.40 -5.80
N VAL A 156 -8.72 6.55 -5.12
CA VAL A 156 -7.43 5.97 -5.47
C VAL A 156 -6.99 5.06 -4.33
N VAL A 157 -6.60 3.82 -4.64
CA VAL A 157 -6.17 2.82 -3.65
C VAL A 157 -4.69 2.49 -3.86
N LYS A 158 -3.88 2.55 -2.80
CA LYS A 158 -2.55 1.95 -2.76
C LYS A 158 -2.61 0.64 -1.97
N ILE A 159 -1.97 -0.40 -2.48
CA ILE A 159 -1.86 -1.71 -1.87
C ILE A 159 -0.39 -2.09 -1.77
N ASP A 160 0.13 -2.14 -0.54
CA ASP A 160 1.51 -2.51 -0.24
C ASP A 160 1.53 -3.21 1.13
N ILE A 161 1.26 -4.52 1.13
CA ILE A 161 1.03 -5.34 2.32
C ILE A 161 1.93 -6.58 2.35
N GLU A 162 3.11 -6.43 1.76
CA GLU A 162 4.22 -7.37 1.91
C GLU A 162 3.85 -8.84 1.59
N GLY A 163 3.26 -9.04 0.39
CA GLY A 163 2.90 -10.37 -0.14
C GLY A 163 1.44 -10.77 0.09
N GLY A 164 0.69 -10.05 0.93
CA GLY A 164 -0.76 -10.29 1.15
C GLY A 164 -1.64 -9.84 -0.02
N GLU A 165 -1.12 -9.03 -0.94
CA GLU A 165 -1.85 -8.49 -2.09
C GLU A 165 -2.41 -9.57 -3.01
N TYR A 166 -1.73 -10.72 -3.11
CA TYR A 166 -2.19 -11.83 -3.97
C TYR A 166 -3.47 -12.51 -3.47
N ASP A 167 -3.66 -12.58 -2.17
CA ASP A 167 -4.87 -13.16 -1.56
C ASP A 167 -5.96 -12.10 -1.35
N LEU A 168 -5.55 -10.85 -1.17
CA LEU A 168 -6.46 -9.74 -0.95
C LEU A 168 -7.17 -9.30 -2.23
N LEU A 169 -6.44 -9.07 -3.33
CA LEU A 169 -6.99 -8.53 -4.58
C LEU A 169 -8.25 -9.23 -5.08
N PRO A 170 -8.35 -10.58 -5.06
CA PRO A 170 -9.58 -11.26 -5.47
C PRO A 170 -10.82 -10.90 -4.65
N SER A 171 -10.65 -10.47 -3.39
CA SER A 171 -11.75 -10.06 -2.51
C SER A 171 -12.09 -8.57 -2.59
N LEU A 172 -11.24 -7.75 -3.21
CA LEU A 172 -11.42 -6.29 -3.26
C LEU A 172 -12.50 -5.82 -4.25
N ALA A 173 -13.27 -6.72 -4.89
CA ALA A 173 -14.26 -6.33 -5.89
C ALA A 173 -15.20 -5.19 -5.44
N PRO A 174 -15.75 -5.15 -4.20
CA PRO A 174 -16.61 -4.07 -3.72
C PRO A 174 -15.90 -2.70 -3.72
N LEU A 175 -14.64 -2.68 -3.29
CA LEU A 175 -13.82 -1.47 -3.28
C LEU A 175 -13.37 -1.10 -4.70
N LEU A 176 -12.86 -2.07 -5.45
CA LEU A 176 -12.39 -1.86 -6.83
C LEU A 176 -13.50 -1.37 -7.76
N ALA A 177 -14.76 -1.77 -7.56
CA ALA A 177 -15.90 -1.32 -8.36
C ALA A 177 -16.03 0.22 -8.38
N ARG A 178 -15.57 0.90 -7.34
CA ARG A 178 -15.65 2.34 -7.12
C ARG A 178 -14.32 3.07 -7.32
N THR A 179 -13.23 2.32 -7.52
CA THR A 179 -11.87 2.85 -7.60
C THR A 179 -11.52 3.28 -9.02
N GLU A 180 -10.95 4.47 -9.17
CA GLU A 180 -10.47 5.00 -10.45
C GLU A 180 -9.05 4.52 -10.78
N ALA A 181 -8.19 4.47 -9.78
CA ALA A 181 -6.82 4.01 -9.93
C ALA A 181 -6.34 3.19 -8.73
N VAL A 182 -5.53 2.17 -9.01
CA VAL A 182 -4.92 1.30 -8.01
C VAL A 182 -3.41 1.28 -8.20
N LEU A 183 -2.67 1.62 -7.15
CA LEU A 183 -1.22 1.40 -7.06
C LEU A 183 -1.02 0.08 -6.32
N VAL A 184 -0.23 -0.83 -6.89
CA VAL A 184 0.06 -2.13 -6.25
C VAL A 184 1.56 -2.37 -6.25
N SER A 185 2.12 -2.59 -5.06
CA SER A 185 3.46 -3.14 -4.88
C SER A 185 3.36 -4.65 -4.69
N PHE A 186 3.72 -5.42 -5.70
CA PHE A 186 3.74 -6.88 -5.63
C PHE A 186 5.05 -7.41 -5.05
N HIS A 187 4.95 -8.43 -4.21
CA HIS A 187 6.09 -9.07 -3.54
C HIS A 187 6.26 -10.53 -4.00
N PRO A 188 6.67 -10.80 -5.26
CA PRO A 188 6.72 -12.16 -5.82
C PRO A 188 7.68 -13.09 -5.08
N LYS A 189 8.75 -12.57 -4.48
CA LYS A 189 9.67 -13.38 -3.66
C LYS A 189 9.01 -13.90 -2.40
N MET A 190 8.21 -13.07 -1.74
CA MET A 190 7.46 -13.47 -0.54
C MET A 190 6.38 -14.49 -0.90
N LEU A 191 5.64 -14.26 -1.98
CA LEU A 191 4.65 -15.22 -2.48
C LEU A 191 5.31 -16.59 -2.78
N THR A 192 6.44 -16.59 -3.50
CA THR A 192 7.14 -17.84 -3.86
C THR A 192 7.63 -18.58 -2.62
N ALA A 193 8.15 -17.86 -1.62
CA ALA A 193 8.62 -18.46 -0.37
C ALA A 193 7.49 -19.06 0.48
N ALA A 194 6.28 -18.47 0.41
CA ALA A 194 5.09 -18.90 1.15
C ALA A 194 4.19 -19.90 0.37
N SER A 195 4.51 -20.22 -0.88
CA SER A 195 3.76 -21.15 -1.70
C SER A 195 4.38 -22.55 -1.66
N ALA A 196 3.55 -23.59 -1.70
CA ALA A 196 4.03 -24.97 -1.72
C ALA A 196 4.87 -25.29 -2.96
N ASP A 197 4.52 -24.70 -4.10
CA ASP A 197 5.26 -24.83 -5.36
C ASP A 197 5.03 -23.61 -6.29
N GLN A 198 5.73 -23.60 -7.43
CA GLN A 198 5.60 -22.54 -8.44
C GLN A 198 4.19 -22.49 -9.09
N ARG A 199 3.46 -23.61 -9.12
CA ARG A 199 2.11 -23.66 -9.71
C ARG A 199 1.12 -22.93 -8.82
N GLU A 200 1.24 -23.10 -7.51
CA GLU A 200 0.45 -22.38 -6.53
C GLU A 200 0.72 -20.88 -6.61
N ALA A 201 1.99 -20.45 -6.58
CA ALA A 201 2.37 -19.05 -6.73
C ALA A 201 1.80 -18.43 -8.03
N ALA A 202 1.90 -19.17 -9.15
CA ALA A 202 1.34 -18.73 -10.44
C ALA A 202 -0.20 -18.66 -10.43
N ARG A 203 -0.86 -19.57 -9.74
CA ARG A 203 -2.34 -19.54 -9.59
C ARG A 203 -2.79 -18.32 -8.79
N ARG A 204 -2.15 -18.04 -7.65
CA ARG A 204 -2.44 -16.87 -6.80
C ARG A 204 -2.19 -15.58 -7.57
N THR A 205 -1.07 -15.48 -8.29
CA THR A 205 -0.77 -14.33 -9.16
C THR A 205 -1.86 -14.11 -10.21
N ARG A 206 -2.29 -15.17 -10.92
CA ARG A 206 -3.36 -15.05 -11.91
C ARG A 206 -4.69 -14.61 -11.31
N ALA A 207 -5.05 -15.11 -10.13
CA ALA A 207 -6.27 -14.70 -9.43
C ALA A 207 -6.23 -13.20 -9.05
N ALA A 208 -5.10 -12.72 -8.52
CA ALA A 208 -4.90 -11.33 -8.20
C ALA A 208 -5.01 -10.43 -9.44
N LEU A 209 -4.36 -10.80 -10.55
CA LEU A 209 -4.42 -10.05 -11.81
C LEU A 209 -5.80 -10.07 -12.46
N ALA A 210 -6.57 -11.15 -12.28
CA ALA A 210 -7.95 -11.22 -12.78
C ALA A 210 -8.86 -10.18 -12.12
N ALA A 211 -8.64 -9.85 -10.84
CA ALA A 211 -9.36 -8.79 -10.15
C ALA A 211 -9.10 -7.39 -10.76
N LEU A 212 -7.98 -7.20 -11.45
CA LEU A 212 -7.57 -5.96 -12.08
C LEU A 212 -7.80 -5.95 -13.61
N ALA A 213 -8.50 -6.94 -14.16
CA ALA A 213 -8.67 -7.09 -15.61
C ALA A 213 -9.39 -5.90 -16.29
N GLY A 214 -10.21 -5.14 -15.54
CA GLY A 214 -10.91 -3.94 -16.02
C GLY A 214 -10.05 -2.67 -16.06
N PHE A 215 -8.78 -2.75 -15.68
CA PHE A 215 -7.87 -1.62 -15.61
C PHE A 215 -6.75 -1.70 -16.67
N HIS A 216 -6.23 -0.53 -17.05
CA HIS A 216 -4.99 -0.42 -17.83
C HIS A 216 -3.79 -0.47 -16.88
N ALA A 217 -2.82 -1.34 -17.18
CA ALA A 217 -1.64 -1.50 -16.37
C ALA A 217 -0.45 -0.68 -16.91
N ARG A 218 0.25 0.05 -16.03
CA ARG A 218 1.51 0.75 -16.26
C ARG A 218 2.52 0.30 -15.20
N ALA A 219 3.68 -0.24 -15.62
CA ALA A 219 4.76 -0.56 -14.71
C ALA A 219 5.48 0.72 -14.27
N LEU A 220 5.84 0.83 -12.98
CA LEU A 220 6.48 2.02 -12.41
C LEU A 220 8.00 1.84 -12.26
N ASP A 221 8.46 0.69 -11.77
CA ASP A 221 9.87 0.36 -11.52
C ASP A 221 10.59 -0.24 -12.73
N ALA A 222 10.13 0.07 -13.95
CA ALA A 222 10.70 -0.48 -15.17
C ALA A 222 12.10 0.10 -15.45
N LYS A 223 13.10 -0.77 -15.52
CA LYS A 223 14.52 -0.42 -15.71
C LYS A 223 14.87 0.22 -17.06
N SER A 224 13.96 0.19 -18.04
CA SER A 224 14.14 0.80 -19.35
C SER A 224 12.80 1.02 -20.05
N ALA A 225 12.78 1.88 -21.06
CA ALA A 225 11.59 2.12 -21.89
C ALA A 225 11.06 0.83 -22.57
N TRP A 226 11.95 -0.10 -22.92
CA TRP A 226 11.58 -1.41 -23.47
C TRP A 226 10.88 -2.29 -22.43
N HIS A 227 11.40 -2.34 -21.19
CA HIS A 227 10.74 -3.01 -20.06
C HIS A 227 9.37 -2.41 -19.79
N ALA A 228 9.24 -1.09 -19.76
CA ALA A 228 7.97 -0.40 -19.54
C ALA A 228 6.90 -0.78 -20.58
N ARG A 229 7.31 -0.98 -21.85
CA ARG A 229 6.40 -1.38 -22.95
C ARG A 229 6.02 -2.86 -22.88
N LEU A 230 6.95 -3.73 -22.53
CA LEU A 230 6.72 -5.18 -22.48
C LEU A 230 6.03 -5.65 -21.21
N ALA A 231 6.28 -5.00 -20.08
CA ALA A 231 5.74 -5.42 -18.80
C ALA A 231 4.21 -5.59 -18.81
N PRO A 232 3.39 -4.65 -19.31
CA PRO A 232 1.95 -4.83 -19.40
C PRO A 232 1.50 -5.96 -20.34
N LEU A 233 2.26 -6.24 -21.41
CA LEU A 233 1.97 -7.34 -22.33
C LEU A 233 2.25 -8.70 -21.68
N LEU A 234 3.38 -8.84 -21.00
CA LEU A 234 3.75 -10.06 -20.28
C LEU A 234 2.80 -10.30 -19.10
N LEU A 235 2.42 -9.25 -18.41
CA LEU A 235 1.41 -9.30 -17.36
C LEU A 235 0.10 -9.90 -17.86
N ARG A 236 -0.44 -9.35 -18.98
CA ARG A 236 -1.70 -9.81 -19.59
C ARG A 236 -1.63 -11.19 -20.19
N TRP A 237 -0.52 -11.53 -20.85
CA TRP A 237 -0.42 -12.77 -21.63
C TRP A 237 -0.01 -13.96 -20.77
N ARG A 238 0.91 -13.78 -19.82
CA ARG A 238 1.47 -14.87 -19.01
C ARG A 238 1.23 -14.74 -17.51
N GLY A 239 0.64 -13.63 -17.05
CA GLY A 239 0.57 -13.31 -15.62
C GLY A 239 1.98 -13.17 -15.01
N HIS A 240 2.97 -12.73 -15.81
CA HIS A 240 4.35 -12.67 -15.37
C HIS A 240 4.72 -11.25 -14.94
N LEU A 241 4.98 -11.10 -13.64
CA LEU A 241 5.42 -9.85 -13.03
C LEU A 241 6.94 -9.70 -13.24
N ILE A 242 7.33 -8.84 -14.18
CA ILE A 242 8.76 -8.46 -14.38
C ILE A 242 9.09 -7.14 -13.66
N CYS A 243 8.08 -6.46 -13.14
CA CYS A 243 8.13 -5.28 -12.30
C CYS A 243 7.35 -5.56 -11.02
N ASN A 244 7.68 -4.87 -9.93
CA ASN A 244 6.97 -5.02 -8.67
C ASN A 244 5.87 -3.96 -8.52
N ASP A 245 6.17 -2.71 -8.91
CA ASP A 245 5.29 -1.57 -8.68
C ASP A 245 4.50 -1.23 -9.94
N TRP A 246 3.19 -1.14 -9.79
CA TRP A 246 2.24 -0.98 -10.87
C TRP A 246 1.18 0.06 -10.58
N LEU A 247 0.85 0.84 -11.59
CA LEU A 247 -0.37 1.63 -11.63
C LEU A 247 -1.39 0.95 -12.54
N PHE A 248 -2.59 0.78 -12.02
CA PHE A 248 -3.77 0.31 -12.74
C PHE A 248 -4.81 1.43 -12.76
N THR A 249 -5.23 1.89 -13.94
CA THR A 249 -6.24 2.96 -14.11
C THR A 249 -7.45 2.45 -14.87
N ARG A 250 -8.65 2.91 -14.49
CA ARG A 250 -9.85 2.66 -15.32
C ARG A 250 -9.71 3.31 -16.68
N ARG A 251 -10.39 2.75 -17.66
CA ARG A 251 -10.53 3.30 -19.01
C ARG A 251 -11.48 4.48 -19.03
#